data_89553b2fc6fd6ac07ee1a3dd44d57083
#
_entry.id   89553b2fc6fd6ac07ee1a3dd44d57083
#
_cell.length_a   1.000
_cell.length_b   1.000
_cell.length_c   1.000
_cell.angle_alpha   90.00
_cell.angle_beta   90.00
_cell.angle_gamma   90.00
#
_symmetry.space_group_name_H-M   'P 1'
#
loop_
_entity.id
_entity.type
_entity.pdbx_description
1 polymer ?
#
loop_
_entity_poly.entity_id
_entity_poly.type
_entity_poly.pdbx_seq_one_letter_code
_entity_poly.pdbx_strand_id
1 'polypeptide(L)'
;MRLVNLMTLTIPALALSGSGLAAQQAEKIEITEWDVPWEESRPRDPYVAPDGKVWFVGQRGHYVAWLDRETGEFKKFPLDEGTGPHNLVVGDDGTVFYAGNLVRHIGTLDPESGEVEKFWMPDEAARDPHTLVFGGNDDLWFTVQGGNFVGHFVPASGDVHLVKAPEAGSGRGSSSRPYGIKMDSKNHPWIALFNTNKIATVDPETMTLTTFDLPDERARPRRLVVDSNDVVWYVDYSLGRLGRLDPRTGEVEEWVNPSGSESRPYAMAIDRSDRIWFVETGVRPNKFVGFDPTTEEFFSVTEIASGAGSVRHMFYEEDTNSIWFGSDANTIGQAKLPPPRPRTTTDH
;
A
#
# COMPACT_ATOMS: atom_id res chain seq x y z
N MET A 1 62.22 39.41 51.33
CA MET A 1 60.80 39.65 51.07
C MET A 1 60.59 39.68 49.54
N ARG A 2 60.13 38.61 48.96
CA ARG A 2 59.79 38.52 47.49
C ARG A 2 58.28 38.49 47.39
N LEU A 3 57.72 39.50 46.72
CA LEU A 3 56.31 39.59 46.36
C LEU A 3 56.06 38.58 45.21
N VAL A 4 55.04 37.71 45.39
CA VAL A 4 54.54 36.85 44.35
C VAL A 4 53.28 37.53 43.79
N ASN A 5 53.33 37.92 42.52
CA ASN A 5 52.16 38.41 41.77
C ASN A 5 51.29 37.22 41.35
N LEU A 6 50.05 37.18 41.83
CA LEU A 6 49.02 36.27 41.39
C LEU A 6 48.36 36.89 40.09
N MET A 7 48.56 36.22 38.99
CA MET A 7 47.88 36.54 37.72
C MET A 7 46.55 35.75 37.67
N THR A 8 45.44 36.47 37.78
CA THR A 8 44.09 35.92 37.62
C THR A 8 43.78 35.72 36.12
N LEU A 9 43.68 34.48 35.67
CA LEU A 9 43.19 34.13 34.33
C LEU A 9 41.66 34.19 34.35
N THR A 10 41.07 35.13 33.64
CA THR A 10 39.63 35.14 33.32
C THR A 10 39.39 34.33 32.06
N ILE A 11 38.68 33.20 32.20
CA ILE A 11 38.18 32.38 31.06
C ILE A 11 36.86 32.99 30.62
N PRO A 12 36.68 33.35 29.34
CA PRO A 12 35.36 33.77 28.83
C PRO A 12 34.46 32.56 28.71
N ALA A 13 33.30 32.63 29.36
CA ALA A 13 32.22 31.65 29.19
C ALA A 13 31.67 31.80 27.77
N LEU A 14 31.88 30.76 26.94
CA LEU A 14 31.20 30.60 25.66
C LEU A 14 29.73 30.28 25.95
N ALA A 15 28.84 31.24 25.71
CA ALA A 15 27.40 30.98 25.69
C ALA A 15 27.08 30.10 24.47
N LEU A 16 26.85 28.83 24.68
CA LEU A 16 26.18 27.95 23.70
C LEU A 16 24.73 28.44 23.54
N SER A 17 24.50 29.22 22.47
CA SER A 17 23.16 29.48 21.97
C SER A 17 22.61 28.17 21.44
N GLY A 18 21.92 27.41 22.26
CA GLY A 18 21.10 26.30 21.86
C GLY A 18 19.96 26.88 21.00
N SER A 19 20.12 26.84 19.67
CA SER A 19 19.00 26.93 18.76
C SER A 19 18.15 25.65 18.99
N GLY A 20 17.15 25.77 19.86
CA GLY A 20 16.09 24.80 19.97
C GLY A 20 15.41 24.74 18.59
N LEU A 21 15.70 23.67 17.83
CA LEU A 21 14.82 23.26 16.76
C LEU A 21 13.45 23.04 17.42
N ALA A 22 12.53 24.01 17.22
CA ALA A 22 11.12 23.79 17.51
C ALA A 22 10.75 22.55 16.69
N ALA A 23 10.33 21.46 17.35
CA ALA A 23 9.79 20.31 16.68
C ALA A 23 8.68 20.83 15.76
N GLN A 24 8.90 20.77 14.46
CA GLN A 24 7.93 21.22 13.46
C GLN A 24 6.70 20.34 13.67
N GLN A 25 5.58 20.97 14.06
CA GLN A 25 4.36 20.25 14.31
C GLN A 25 3.96 19.58 13.00
N ALA A 26 3.80 18.24 13.02
CA ALA A 26 3.46 17.47 11.82
C ALA A 26 2.22 18.06 11.14
N GLU A 27 2.28 18.28 9.84
CA GLU A 27 1.19 18.83 9.05
C GLU A 27 -0.01 17.88 9.11
N LYS A 28 -1.21 18.44 9.28
CA LYS A 28 -2.45 17.68 9.20
C LYS A 28 -3.07 17.85 7.82
N ILE A 29 -3.58 16.76 7.28
CA ILE A 29 -4.30 16.75 6.01
C ILE A 29 -5.81 16.67 6.24
N GLU A 30 -6.60 17.13 5.26
CA GLU A 30 -8.05 17.01 5.27
C GLU A 30 -8.44 15.58 4.86
N ILE A 31 -9.28 14.93 5.68
CA ILE A 31 -9.86 13.61 5.38
C ILE A 31 -11.37 13.74 5.40
N THR A 32 -12.01 13.35 4.29
CA THR A 32 -13.46 13.23 4.16
C THR A 32 -13.84 11.76 4.11
N GLU A 33 -14.92 11.37 4.81
CA GLU A 33 -15.40 9.98 4.81
C GLU A 33 -16.89 9.94 4.43
N TRP A 34 -17.28 8.95 3.64
CA TRP A 34 -18.66 8.65 3.25
C TRP A 34 -19.05 7.31 3.86
N ASP A 35 -20.16 7.28 4.59
CA ASP A 35 -20.73 6.04 5.12
C ASP A 35 -21.27 5.17 3.97
N VAL A 36 -20.81 3.92 3.89
CA VAL A 36 -21.34 2.95 2.93
C VAL A 36 -22.75 2.56 3.36
N PRO A 37 -23.80 2.73 2.52
CA PRO A 37 -25.19 2.60 2.92
C PRO A 37 -25.66 1.16 3.19
N TRP A 38 -24.77 0.19 3.13
CA TRP A 38 -25.05 -1.22 3.38
C TRP A 38 -24.28 -1.71 4.62
N GLU A 39 -25.01 -2.33 5.53
CA GLU A 39 -24.42 -2.89 6.76
C GLU A 39 -23.51 -4.08 6.44
N GLU A 40 -22.57 -4.39 7.35
CA GLU A 40 -21.63 -5.53 7.29
C GLU A 40 -20.85 -5.63 5.98
N SER A 41 -20.68 -4.53 5.31
CA SER A 41 -20.08 -4.45 3.97
C SER A 41 -18.60 -4.78 3.95
N ARG A 42 -17.84 -4.26 4.92
CA ARG A 42 -16.36 -4.27 4.93
C ARG A 42 -15.81 -3.73 3.62
N PRO A 43 -16.04 -2.43 3.33
CA PRO A 43 -15.57 -1.79 2.10
C PRO A 43 -14.04 -1.79 2.08
N ARG A 44 -13.49 -2.15 0.89
CA ARG A 44 -12.03 -2.33 0.74
C ARG A 44 -11.56 -1.88 -0.62
N ASP A 45 -10.25 -1.61 -0.65
CA ASP A 45 -9.40 -1.53 -1.81
C ASP A 45 -10.02 -0.67 -2.92
N PRO A 46 -10.24 0.65 -2.67
CA PRO A 46 -10.83 1.53 -3.66
C PRO A 46 -9.90 1.75 -4.85
N TYR A 47 -10.51 2.04 -5.99
CA TYR A 47 -9.87 2.41 -7.25
C TYR A 47 -10.69 3.52 -7.94
N VAL A 48 -10.05 4.58 -8.39
CA VAL A 48 -10.73 5.64 -9.15
C VAL A 48 -10.68 5.29 -10.62
N ALA A 49 -11.86 5.11 -11.21
CA ALA A 49 -12.00 4.80 -12.64
C ALA A 49 -11.82 6.05 -13.52
N PRO A 50 -11.63 5.89 -14.85
CA PRO A 50 -11.48 7.01 -15.79
C PRO A 50 -12.68 7.98 -15.79
N ASP A 51 -13.87 7.52 -15.45
CA ASP A 51 -15.08 8.34 -15.32
C ASP A 51 -15.16 9.10 -13.98
N GLY A 52 -14.16 9.00 -13.13
CA GLY A 52 -14.05 9.65 -11.82
C GLY A 52 -14.81 8.97 -10.67
N LYS A 53 -15.51 7.87 -10.93
CA LYS A 53 -16.17 7.10 -9.88
C LYS A 53 -15.15 6.32 -9.05
N VAL A 54 -15.42 6.24 -7.75
CA VAL A 54 -14.59 5.52 -6.79
C VAL A 54 -15.15 4.12 -6.61
N TRP A 55 -14.58 3.15 -7.31
CA TRP A 55 -14.95 1.76 -7.20
C TRP A 55 -14.33 1.11 -5.98
N PHE A 56 -15.04 0.16 -5.36
CA PHE A 56 -14.57 -0.58 -4.20
C PHE A 56 -15.27 -1.94 -4.10
N VAL A 57 -14.72 -2.85 -3.30
CA VAL A 57 -15.34 -4.13 -2.99
C VAL A 57 -15.99 -4.11 -1.62
N GLY A 58 -17.20 -4.66 -1.51
CA GLY A 58 -17.84 -5.02 -0.24
C GLY A 58 -17.56 -6.49 0.06
N GLN A 59 -16.42 -6.77 0.73
CA GLN A 59 -15.94 -8.15 0.88
C GLN A 59 -16.93 -9.06 1.60
N ARG A 60 -17.54 -8.61 2.70
CA ARG A 60 -18.55 -9.40 3.44
C ARG A 60 -19.90 -9.41 2.78
N GLY A 61 -20.22 -8.35 2.03
CA GLY A 61 -21.48 -8.20 1.32
C GLY A 61 -21.52 -8.87 -0.04
N HIS A 62 -20.41 -9.48 -0.51
CA HIS A 62 -20.29 -10.17 -1.79
C HIS A 62 -20.70 -9.27 -2.97
N TYR A 63 -20.12 -8.09 -3.08
CA TYR A 63 -20.42 -7.15 -4.16
C TYR A 63 -19.21 -6.31 -4.57
N VAL A 64 -19.27 -5.73 -5.75
CA VAL A 64 -18.52 -4.53 -6.13
C VAL A 64 -19.47 -3.34 -6.18
N ALA A 65 -18.95 -2.13 -5.92
CA ALA A 65 -19.76 -0.92 -5.91
C ALA A 65 -18.92 0.28 -6.30
N TRP A 66 -19.58 1.37 -6.65
CA TRP A 66 -18.94 2.66 -6.78
C TRP A 66 -19.63 3.73 -5.92
N LEU A 67 -18.85 4.75 -5.59
CA LEU A 67 -19.25 6.02 -5.02
C LEU A 67 -19.03 7.11 -6.08
N ASP A 68 -20.07 7.88 -6.36
CA ASP A 68 -19.92 9.16 -7.02
C ASP A 68 -19.59 10.23 -5.97
N ARG A 69 -18.37 10.72 -6.00
CA ARG A 69 -17.82 11.65 -5.00
C ARG A 69 -18.47 13.04 -5.01
N GLU A 70 -19.09 13.42 -6.14
CA GLU A 70 -19.71 14.74 -6.30
C GLU A 70 -21.14 14.76 -5.72
N THR A 71 -21.88 13.68 -5.96
CA THR A 71 -23.28 13.56 -5.49
C THR A 71 -23.42 12.81 -4.18
N GLY A 72 -22.43 11.98 -3.81
CA GLY A 72 -22.50 11.06 -2.67
C GLY A 72 -23.36 9.82 -2.97
N GLU A 73 -23.74 9.59 -4.23
CA GLU A 73 -24.51 8.42 -4.64
C GLU A 73 -23.63 7.15 -4.65
N PHE A 74 -24.22 6.04 -4.20
CA PHE A 74 -23.60 4.71 -4.28
C PHE A 74 -24.42 3.79 -5.20
N LYS A 75 -23.74 3.00 -6.02
CA LYS A 75 -24.36 1.91 -6.80
C LYS A 75 -23.66 0.60 -6.52
N LYS A 76 -24.45 -0.45 -6.25
CA LYS A 76 -23.98 -1.78 -5.92
C LYS A 76 -24.28 -2.76 -7.07
N PHE A 77 -23.31 -3.63 -7.36
CA PHE A 77 -23.42 -4.77 -8.28
C PHE A 77 -23.20 -6.05 -7.45
N PRO A 78 -24.27 -6.80 -7.14
CA PRO A 78 -24.15 -8.04 -6.38
C PRO A 78 -23.34 -9.09 -7.17
N LEU A 79 -22.50 -9.81 -6.45
CA LEU A 79 -21.81 -11.02 -6.93
C LEU A 79 -22.46 -12.25 -6.32
N ASP A 80 -22.09 -13.43 -6.80
CA ASP A 80 -22.56 -14.67 -6.20
C ASP A 80 -22.18 -14.75 -4.72
N GLU A 81 -23.11 -15.32 -3.94
CA GLU A 81 -22.87 -15.58 -2.52
C GLU A 81 -21.59 -16.41 -2.33
N GLY A 82 -20.78 -16.04 -1.35
CA GLY A 82 -19.51 -16.70 -1.07
C GLY A 82 -18.32 -16.20 -1.90
N THR A 83 -18.51 -15.31 -2.89
CA THR A 83 -17.38 -14.72 -3.67
C THR A 83 -16.36 -14.01 -2.77
N GLY A 84 -16.81 -13.19 -1.83
CA GLY A 84 -15.96 -12.43 -0.92
C GLY A 84 -14.86 -11.63 -1.64
N PRO A 85 -15.21 -10.70 -2.56
CA PRO A 85 -14.21 -10.00 -3.37
C PRO A 85 -13.24 -9.25 -2.46
N HIS A 86 -11.93 -9.34 -2.78
CA HIS A 86 -10.91 -8.77 -1.89
C HIS A 86 -10.35 -7.43 -2.37
N ASN A 87 -10.09 -7.34 -3.66
CA ASN A 87 -9.49 -6.18 -4.31
C ASN A 87 -10.10 -6.04 -5.71
N LEU A 88 -10.05 -4.84 -6.27
CA LEU A 88 -10.42 -4.57 -7.65
C LEU A 88 -9.48 -3.56 -8.28
N VAL A 89 -9.45 -3.54 -9.61
CA VAL A 89 -8.89 -2.50 -10.47
C VAL A 89 -9.86 -2.27 -11.63
N VAL A 90 -9.80 -1.10 -12.27
CA VAL A 90 -10.68 -0.76 -13.39
C VAL A 90 -9.83 -0.42 -14.62
N GLY A 91 -10.11 -1.06 -15.73
CA GLY A 91 -9.45 -0.81 -17.01
C GLY A 91 -9.85 0.53 -17.64
N ASP A 92 -9.09 0.97 -18.62
CA ASP A 92 -9.36 2.22 -19.33
C ASP A 92 -10.69 2.18 -20.12
N ASP A 93 -11.15 0.97 -20.47
CA ASP A 93 -12.45 0.71 -21.10
C ASP A 93 -13.63 0.66 -20.10
N GLY A 94 -13.36 0.83 -18.80
CA GLY A 94 -14.32 0.76 -17.72
C GLY A 94 -14.58 -0.65 -17.18
N THR A 95 -13.99 -1.71 -17.73
CA THR A 95 -14.11 -3.08 -17.22
C THR A 95 -13.56 -3.16 -15.81
N VAL A 96 -14.35 -3.69 -14.88
CA VAL A 96 -13.95 -3.87 -13.49
C VAL A 96 -13.41 -5.27 -13.29
N PHE A 97 -12.14 -5.41 -12.93
CA PHE A 97 -11.52 -6.68 -12.55
C PHE A 97 -11.51 -6.82 -11.04
N TYR A 98 -11.89 -7.99 -10.52
CA TYR A 98 -11.88 -8.25 -9.08
C TYR A 98 -11.31 -9.61 -8.71
N ALA A 99 -10.71 -9.71 -7.54
CA ALA A 99 -10.24 -10.98 -6.97
C ALA A 99 -11.38 -11.68 -6.21
N GLY A 100 -11.93 -12.77 -6.75
CA GLY A 100 -12.90 -13.65 -6.09
C GLY A 100 -12.23 -14.50 -5.01
N ASN A 101 -11.92 -13.88 -3.90
CA ASN A 101 -11.00 -14.34 -2.87
C ASN A 101 -11.37 -15.68 -2.25
N LEU A 102 -12.64 -15.88 -1.89
CA LEU A 102 -13.10 -17.10 -1.24
C LEU A 102 -13.36 -18.25 -2.22
N VAL A 103 -13.44 -17.97 -3.52
CA VAL A 103 -13.85 -18.94 -4.56
C VAL A 103 -12.83 -19.11 -5.69
N ARG A 104 -11.62 -18.61 -5.58
CA ARG A 104 -10.46 -18.89 -6.45
C ARG A 104 -10.61 -18.49 -7.92
N HIS A 105 -11.09 -17.29 -8.22
CA HIS A 105 -11.12 -16.76 -9.59
C HIS A 105 -10.72 -15.29 -9.65
N ILE A 106 -10.32 -14.84 -10.82
CA ILE A 106 -10.38 -13.44 -11.21
C ILE A 106 -11.72 -13.25 -11.91
N GLY A 107 -12.48 -12.23 -11.53
CA GLY A 107 -13.74 -11.90 -12.21
C GLY A 107 -13.64 -10.59 -12.93
N THR A 108 -14.41 -10.45 -14.00
CA THR A 108 -14.70 -9.18 -14.66
C THR A 108 -16.16 -8.80 -14.46
N LEU A 109 -16.43 -7.52 -14.41
CA LEU A 109 -17.77 -6.96 -14.40
C LEU A 109 -17.82 -5.84 -15.46
N ASP A 110 -18.75 -5.94 -16.38
CA ASP A 110 -19.15 -4.83 -17.25
C ASP A 110 -20.16 -3.96 -16.48
N PRO A 111 -19.83 -2.69 -16.16
CA PRO A 111 -20.72 -1.83 -15.36
C PRO A 111 -21.96 -1.35 -16.11
N GLU A 112 -22.01 -1.44 -17.46
CA GLU A 112 -23.17 -1.06 -18.26
C GLU A 112 -24.22 -2.15 -18.29
N SER A 113 -23.82 -3.39 -18.63
CA SER A 113 -24.71 -4.56 -18.69
C SER A 113 -24.91 -5.24 -17.33
N GLY A 114 -23.95 -5.12 -16.43
CA GLY A 114 -23.88 -5.88 -15.18
C GLY A 114 -23.42 -7.34 -15.38
N GLU A 115 -22.94 -7.70 -16.56
CA GLU A 115 -22.46 -9.04 -16.88
C GLU A 115 -21.15 -9.33 -16.13
N VAL A 116 -21.05 -10.55 -15.60
CA VAL A 116 -19.88 -11.05 -14.85
C VAL A 116 -19.31 -12.27 -15.52
N GLU A 117 -18.02 -12.24 -15.83
CA GLU A 117 -17.25 -13.39 -16.29
C GLU A 117 -16.25 -13.83 -15.22
N LYS A 118 -15.90 -15.14 -15.17
CA LYS A 118 -15.01 -15.70 -14.14
C LYS A 118 -13.93 -16.55 -14.76
N PHE A 119 -12.68 -16.24 -14.43
CA PHE A 119 -11.48 -16.95 -14.86
C PHE A 119 -10.90 -17.70 -13.66
N TRP A 120 -11.10 -19.00 -13.67
CA TRP A 120 -10.74 -19.85 -12.53
C TRP A 120 -9.24 -20.09 -12.45
N MET A 121 -8.72 -20.15 -11.23
CA MET A 121 -7.32 -20.53 -11.02
C MET A 121 -7.07 -21.94 -11.58
N PRO A 122 -5.99 -22.13 -12.36
CA PRO A 122 -5.68 -23.42 -12.99
C PRO A 122 -5.23 -24.50 -12.00
N ASP A 123 -4.80 -24.11 -10.80
CA ASP A 123 -4.36 -25.00 -9.72
C ASP A 123 -5.32 -24.90 -8.53
N GLU A 124 -5.80 -26.04 -8.02
CA GLU A 124 -6.68 -26.09 -6.86
C GLU A 124 -6.03 -25.57 -5.57
N ALA A 125 -4.71 -25.61 -5.49
CA ALA A 125 -3.95 -25.03 -4.40
C ALA A 125 -3.91 -23.50 -4.46
N ALA A 126 -4.18 -22.88 -5.60
CA ALA A 126 -4.16 -21.43 -5.79
C ALA A 126 -5.41 -20.76 -5.17
N ARG A 127 -5.48 -20.83 -3.84
CA ARG A 127 -6.58 -20.25 -3.04
C ARG A 127 -6.24 -18.85 -2.59
N ASP A 128 -7.26 -18.02 -2.41
CA ASP A 128 -7.15 -16.68 -1.88
C ASP A 128 -6.41 -15.72 -2.85
N PRO A 129 -6.89 -15.56 -4.13
CA PRO A 129 -6.45 -14.43 -4.98
C PRO A 129 -6.77 -13.14 -4.25
N HIS A 130 -5.78 -12.20 -4.24
CA HIS A 130 -5.80 -11.17 -3.20
C HIS A 130 -5.69 -9.74 -3.73
N THR A 131 -4.54 -9.32 -4.18
CA THR A 131 -4.28 -7.95 -4.64
C THR A 131 -3.93 -7.97 -6.12
N LEU A 132 -4.62 -7.15 -6.91
CA LEU A 132 -4.45 -6.98 -8.34
C LEU A 132 -3.65 -5.70 -8.64
N VAL A 133 -2.88 -5.72 -9.73
CA VAL A 133 -2.23 -4.55 -10.30
C VAL A 133 -2.13 -4.73 -11.81
N PHE A 134 -2.34 -3.65 -12.58
CA PHE A 134 -2.07 -3.68 -14.01
C PHE A 134 -0.57 -3.74 -14.29
N GLY A 135 -0.18 -4.58 -15.24
CA GLY A 135 1.10 -4.55 -15.90
C GLY A 135 1.10 -3.59 -17.11
N GLY A 136 2.24 -3.50 -17.80
CA GLY A 136 2.42 -2.56 -18.90
C GLY A 136 1.68 -2.88 -20.21
N ASN A 137 1.01 -4.04 -20.30
CA ASN A 137 0.31 -4.50 -21.52
C ASN A 137 -1.17 -4.80 -21.24
N ASP A 138 -1.77 -4.11 -20.29
CA ASP A 138 -3.14 -4.35 -19.79
C ASP A 138 -3.34 -5.74 -19.17
N ASP A 139 -2.26 -6.49 -18.97
CA ASP A 139 -2.25 -7.72 -18.21
C ASP A 139 -2.37 -7.42 -16.72
N LEU A 140 -2.88 -8.37 -15.98
CA LEU A 140 -3.00 -8.25 -14.52
C LEU A 140 -2.01 -9.17 -13.80
N TRP A 141 -1.23 -8.58 -12.91
CA TRP A 141 -0.49 -9.32 -11.92
C TRP A 141 -1.23 -9.34 -10.61
N PHE A 142 -1.17 -10.46 -9.89
CA PHE A 142 -1.87 -10.57 -8.63
C PHE A 142 -1.19 -11.52 -7.65
N THR A 143 -1.49 -11.35 -6.37
CA THR A 143 -1.03 -12.25 -5.32
C THR A 143 -2.07 -13.31 -5.01
N VAL A 144 -1.63 -14.52 -4.67
CA VAL A 144 -2.46 -15.66 -4.24
C VAL A 144 -2.00 -16.07 -2.86
N GLN A 145 -2.54 -15.40 -1.86
CA GLN A 145 -2.02 -15.43 -0.48
C GLN A 145 -2.08 -16.82 0.16
N GLY A 146 -3.24 -17.46 0.10
CA GLY A 146 -3.46 -18.78 0.70
C GLY A 146 -2.76 -19.90 -0.06
N GLY A 147 -2.66 -19.78 -1.38
CA GLY A 147 -2.04 -20.76 -2.26
C GLY A 147 -0.52 -20.63 -2.36
N ASN A 148 0.05 -19.52 -1.94
CA ASN A 148 1.48 -19.23 -2.04
C ASN A 148 1.98 -19.07 -3.49
N PHE A 149 1.24 -18.30 -4.32
CA PHE A 149 1.63 -18.00 -5.68
C PHE A 149 1.59 -16.49 -5.96
N VAL A 150 2.29 -16.09 -6.99
CA VAL A 150 2.08 -14.86 -7.75
C VAL A 150 1.41 -15.26 -9.06
N GLY A 151 0.32 -14.59 -9.42
CA GLY A 151 -0.43 -14.87 -10.63
C GLY A 151 -0.24 -13.78 -11.69
N HIS A 152 -0.33 -14.19 -12.95
CA HIS A 152 -0.38 -13.34 -14.12
C HIS A 152 -1.59 -13.73 -14.94
N PHE A 153 -2.50 -12.80 -15.18
CA PHE A 153 -3.73 -12.98 -15.96
C PHE A 153 -3.67 -12.14 -17.22
N VAL A 154 -3.93 -12.77 -18.35
CA VAL A 154 -3.97 -12.15 -19.67
C VAL A 154 -5.44 -12.01 -20.10
N PRO A 155 -6.07 -10.83 -19.95
CA PRO A 155 -7.50 -10.65 -20.24
C PRO A 155 -7.88 -11.02 -21.67
N ALA A 156 -7.01 -10.72 -22.63
CA ALA A 156 -7.28 -10.96 -24.06
C ALA A 156 -7.47 -12.44 -24.42
N SER A 157 -6.84 -13.38 -23.70
CA SER A 157 -6.95 -14.83 -23.91
C SER A 157 -7.71 -15.56 -22.79
N GLY A 158 -7.86 -14.92 -21.63
CA GLY A 158 -8.41 -15.53 -20.43
C GLY A 158 -7.41 -16.45 -19.69
N ASP A 159 -6.15 -16.45 -20.10
CA ASP A 159 -5.12 -17.33 -19.52
C ASP A 159 -4.67 -16.81 -18.15
N VAL A 160 -4.50 -17.75 -17.22
CA VAL A 160 -3.95 -17.52 -15.88
C VAL A 160 -2.67 -18.33 -15.70
N HIS A 161 -1.56 -17.65 -15.46
CA HIS A 161 -0.26 -18.25 -15.15
C HIS A 161 0.07 -18.08 -13.68
N LEU A 162 0.76 -19.06 -13.09
CA LEU A 162 1.11 -19.06 -11.67
C LEU A 162 2.61 -19.28 -11.47
N VAL A 163 3.24 -18.42 -10.66
CA VAL A 163 4.62 -18.57 -10.16
C VAL A 163 4.55 -18.91 -8.69
N LYS A 164 5.13 -20.03 -8.28
CA LYS A 164 5.12 -20.44 -6.88
C LYS A 164 6.09 -19.58 -6.08
N ALA A 165 5.60 -18.97 -5.00
CA ALA A 165 6.45 -18.26 -4.06
C ALA A 165 7.20 -19.26 -3.13
N PRO A 166 8.36 -18.88 -2.56
CA PRO A 166 9.11 -19.74 -1.65
C PRO A 166 8.28 -20.06 -0.39
N GLU A 167 8.62 -21.14 0.28
CA GLU A 167 8.02 -21.48 1.57
C GLU A 167 8.53 -20.55 2.68
N ALA A 168 7.70 -20.32 3.70
CA ALA A 168 8.03 -19.42 4.80
C ALA A 168 9.08 -19.99 5.77
N GLY A 169 9.42 -21.27 5.65
CA GLY A 169 10.36 -21.96 6.52
C GLY A 169 9.75 -22.47 7.84
N SER A 170 10.59 -23.08 8.67
CA SER A 170 10.16 -23.71 9.91
C SER A 170 9.54 -22.72 10.91
N GLY A 171 8.40 -23.09 11.47
CA GLY A 171 7.71 -22.29 12.51
C GLY A 171 6.72 -21.26 11.99
N ARG A 172 6.67 -20.98 10.67
CA ARG A 172 5.75 -19.99 10.07
C ARG A 172 4.70 -20.57 9.12
N GLY A 173 4.69 -21.89 8.96
CA GLY A 173 3.83 -22.58 7.98
C GLY A 173 4.45 -22.64 6.59
N SER A 174 3.74 -23.26 5.63
CA SER A 174 4.25 -23.50 4.28
C SER A 174 4.13 -22.27 3.35
N SER A 175 3.21 -21.34 3.63
CA SER A 175 2.98 -20.19 2.75
C SER A 175 3.78 -18.97 3.22
N SER A 176 4.55 -18.36 2.31
CA SER A 176 5.15 -17.04 2.52
C SER A 176 4.12 -15.91 2.48
N ARG A 177 2.89 -16.21 2.07
CA ARG A 177 1.77 -15.28 1.99
C ARG A 177 2.07 -14.06 1.12
N PRO A 178 2.21 -14.21 -0.22
CA PRO A 178 2.31 -13.10 -1.14
C PRO A 178 1.14 -12.13 -0.92
N TYR A 179 1.42 -10.85 -0.65
CA TYR A 179 0.41 -9.92 -0.15
C TYR A 179 0.31 -8.65 -1.00
N GLY A 180 1.03 -7.59 -0.65
CA GLY A 180 1.11 -6.37 -1.44
C GLY A 180 1.87 -6.63 -2.74
N ILE A 181 1.41 -6.02 -3.84
CA ILE A 181 2.05 -6.10 -5.15
C ILE A 181 2.01 -4.74 -5.83
N LYS A 182 3.10 -4.35 -6.49
CA LYS A 182 3.23 -3.15 -7.33
C LYS A 182 4.20 -3.42 -8.47
N MET A 183 4.04 -2.68 -9.58
CA MET A 183 4.94 -2.77 -10.72
C MET A 183 6.06 -1.73 -10.62
N ASP A 184 7.25 -2.06 -11.15
CA ASP A 184 8.31 -1.09 -11.42
C ASP A 184 8.20 -0.51 -12.84
N SER A 185 9.11 0.41 -13.20
CA SER A 185 9.14 1.05 -14.52
C SER A 185 9.46 0.08 -15.67
N LYS A 186 10.01 -1.09 -15.35
CA LYS A 186 10.38 -2.15 -16.29
C LYS A 186 9.33 -3.26 -16.38
N ASN A 187 8.16 -3.02 -15.78
CA ASN A 187 7.07 -3.98 -15.74
C ASN A 187 7.36 -5.27 -14.94
N HIS A 188 8.23 -5.22 -13.94
CA HIS A 188 8.41 -6.32 -13.00
C HIS A 188 7.48 -6.12 -11.80
N PRO A 189 6.68 -7.14 -11.42
CA PRO A 189 5.91 -7.09 -10.18
C PRO A 189 6.81 -7.28 -8.96
N TRP A 190 6.68 -6.40 -7.99
CA TRP A 190 7.31 -6.46 -6.67
C TRP A 190 6.29 -6.91 -5.64
N ILE A 191 6.64 -7.88 -4.79
CA ILE A 191 5.71 -8.57 -3.91
C ILE A 191 6.22 -8.59 -2.46
N ALA A 192 5.41 -8.16 -1.51
CA ALA A 192 5.66 -8.35 -0.10
C ALA A 192 5.27 -9.78 0.32
N LEU A 193 6.22 -10.55 0.84
CA LEU A 193 5.99 -11.90 1.35
C LEU A 193 5.69 -11.85 2.85
N PHE A 194 4.44 -11.53 3.20
CA PHE A 194 3.99 -11.13 4.54
C PHE A 194 4.32 -12.11 5.66
N ASN A 195 4.50 -13.39 5.39
CA ASN A 195 4.84 -14.38 6.42
C ASN A 195 6.34 -14.67 6.52
N THR A 196 7.16 -13.85 5.89
CA THR A 196 8.62 -13.93 5.88
C THR A 196 9.23 -12.54 6.10
N ASN A 197 10.54 -12.46 6.23
CA ASN A 197 11.29 -11.20 6.13
C ASN A 197 11.79 -10.95 4.70
N LYS A 198 10.94 -11.20 3.68
CA LYS A 198 11.39 -11.10 2.29
C LYS A 198 10.46 -10.24 1.45
N ILE A 199 11.06 -9.55 0.49
CA ILE A 199 10.41 -8.96 -0.67
C ILE A 199 10.82 -9.80 -1.88
N ALA A 200 9.92 -9.98 -2.84
CA ALA A 200 10.17 -10.71 -4.06
C ALA A 200 9.87 -9.87 -5.29
N THR A 201 10.47 -10.25 -6.41
CA THR A 201 10.09 -9.79 -7.75
C THR A 201 9.99 -10.96 -8.69
N VAL A 202 9.22 -10.82 -9.77
CA VAL A 202 9.15 -11.82 -10.84
C VAL A 202 9.60 -11.17 -12.14
N ASP A 203 10.49 -11.86 -12.86
CA ASP A 203 10.81 -11.52 -14.24
C ASP A 203 9.67 -12.00 -15.14
N PRO A 204 8.95 -11.10 -15.83
CA PRO A 204 7.79 -11.46 -16.62
C PRO A 204 8.11 -12.29 -17.88
N GLU A 205 9.33 -12.23 -18.40
CA GLU A 205 9.74 -12.98 -19.59
C GLU A 205 10.04 -14.45 -19.24
N THR A 206 10.72 -14.68 -18.12
CA THR A 206 11.15 -16.01 -17.69
C THR A 206 10.26 -16.64 -16.65
N MET A 207 9.33 -15.89 -16.08
CA MET A 207 8.47 -16.26 -14.93
C MET A 207 9.31 -16.73 -13.73
N THR A 208 10.50 -16.17 -13.56
CA THR A 208 11.45 -16.50 -12.48
C THR A 208 11.27 -15.54 -11.32
N LEU A 209 11.06 -16.09 -10.11
CA LEU A 209 10.92 -15.31 -8.88
C LEU A 209 12.27 -15.20 -8.17
N THR A 210 12.65 -13.97 -7.84
CA THR A 210 13.83 -13.62 -7.03
C THR A 210 13.41 -13.01 -5.70
N THR A 211 14.17 -13.26 -4.62
CA THR A 211 13.87 -12.71 -3.29
C THR A 211 15.00 -11.88 -2.72
N PHE A 212 14.65 -10.88 -1.90
CA PHE A 212 15.53 -10.02 -1.14
C PHE A 212 15.21 -10.18 0.34
N ASP A 213 16.23 -10.45 1.16
CA ASP A 213 16.08 -10.59 2.61
C ASP A 213 16.10 -9.23 3.29
N LEU A 214 15.15 -8.99 4.20
CA LEU A 214 15.15 -7.84 5.08
C LEU A 214 16.06 -8.10 6.31
N PRO A 215 16.66 -7.07 6.90
CA PRO A 215 17.70 -7.24 7.93
C PRO A 215 17.26 -7.99 9.19
N ASP A 216 16.00 -7.82 9.61
CA ASP A 216 15.47 -8.46 10.82
C ASP A 216 14.59 -9.66 10.45
N GLU A 217 14.92 -10.85 10.93
CA GLU A 217 14.15 -12.09 10.67
C GLU A 217 12.69 -12.02 11.18
N ARG A 218 12.39 -11.11 12.11
CA ARG A 218 11.02 -10.88 12.63
C ARG A 218 10.22 -9.97 11.73
N ALA A 219 10.84 -9.32 10.75
CA ALA A 219 10.16 -8.43 9.81
C ALA A 219 9.01 -9.16 9.10
N ARG A 220 7.93 -8.43 8.84
CA ARG A 220 6.72 -8.87 8.15
C ARG A 220 6.27 -7.78 7.18
N PRO A 221 6.93 -7.66 6.00
CA PRO A 221 6.52 -6.69 4.98
C PRO A 221 5.10 -7.01 4.53
N ARG A 222 4.21 -6.00 4.53
CA ARG A 222 2.79 -6.24 4.22
C ARG A 222 2.34 -5.57 2.95
N ARG A 223 2.61 -4.29 2.79
CA ARG A 223 2.38 -3.53 1.56
C ARG A 223 3.68 -2.89 1.12
N LEU A 224 3.76 -2.58 -0.14
CA LEU A 224 4.89 -1.90 -0.74
C LEU A 224 4.43 -0.95 -1.85
N VAL A 225 5.27 0.01 -2.18
CA VAL A 225 5.18 0.87 -3.37
C VAL A 225 6.56 0.95 -4.01
N VAL A 226 6.60 1.35 -5.27
CA VAL A 226 7.84 1.56 -6.03
C VAL A 226 7.89 3.02 -6.40
N ASP A 227 9.01 3.69 -6.15
CA ASP A 227 9.18 5.10 -6.48
C ASP A 227 9.65 5.31 -7.93
N SER A 228 9.79 6.57 -8.37
CA SER A 228 10.18 6.94 -9.73
C SER A 228 11.61 6.50 -10.12
N ASN A 229 12.41 6.02 -9.16
CA ASN A 229 13.76 5.50 -9.36
C ASN A 229 13.84 3.98 -9.25
N ASP A 230 12.70 3.29 -9.26
CA ASP A 230 12.57 1.82 -9.06
C ASP A 230 13.06 1.35 -7.68
N VAL A 231 13.07 2.22 -6.67
CA VAL A 231 13.35 1.84 -5.29
C VAL A 231 12.06 1.35 -4.63
N VAL A 232 12.16 0.24 -3.90
CA VAL A 232 11.00 -0.39 -3.26
C VAL A 232 10.85 0.09 -1.83
N TRP A 233 9.74 0.73 -1.52
CA TRP A 233 9.36 1.14 -0.18
C TRP A 233 8.34 0.17 0.39
N TYR A 234 8.49 -0.23 1.65
CA TYR A 234 7.59 -1.18 2.30
C TYR A 234 7.24 -0.79 3.72
N VAL A 235 6.12 -1.28 4.21
CA VAL A 235 5.76 -1.17 5.63
C VAL A 235 5.92 -2.51 6.32
N ASP A 236 6.68 -2.51 7.43
CA ASP A 236 6.83 -3.68 8.29
C ASP A 236 5.77 -3.67 9.39
N TYR A 237 4.77 -4.52 9.20
CA TYR A 237 3.65 -4.66 10.12
C TYR A 237 4.04 -5.15 11.52
N SER A 238 5.09 -5.96 11.62
CA SER A 238 5.51 -6.60 12.85
C SER A 238 6.35 -5.69 13.74
N LEU A 239 7.27 -4.95 13.11
CA LEU A 239 8.25 -4.13 13.82
C LEU A 239 7.85 -2.65 13.88
N GLY A 240 6.80 -2.25 13.15
CA GLY A 240 6.35 -0.87 13.13
C GLY A 240 7.33 0.06 12.44
N ARG A 241 7.81 -0.33 11.26
CA ARG A 241 8.80 0.41 10.49
C ARG A 241 8.32 0.70 9.07
N LEU A 242 8.78 1.81 8.53
CA LEU A 242 8.86 2.07 7.10
C LEU A 242 10.26 1.64 6.64
N GLY A 243 10.38 0.93 5.53
CA GLY A 243 11.65 0.49 4.97
C GLY A 243 11.80 0.84 3.51
N ARG A 244 13.04 0.97 3.06
CA ARG A 244 13.48 1.18 1.69
C ARG A 244 14.45 0.08 1.29
N LEU A 245 14.21 -0.56 0.16
CA LEU A 245 15.12 -1.52 -0.49
C LEU A 245 15.54 -0.95 -1.85
N ASP A 246 16.84 -0.75 -2.07
CA ASP A 246 17.40 -0.49 -3.41
C ASP A 246 17.67 -1.83 -4.11
N PRO A 247 16.94 -2.20 -5.17
CA PRO A 247 17.12 -3.48 -5.85
C PRO A 247 18.48 -3.64 -6.55
N ARG A 248 19.14 -2.54 -6.85
CA ARG A 248 20.43 -2.54 -7.57
C ARG A 248 21.59 -2.92 -6.66
N THR A 249 21.51 -2.56 -5.39
CA THR A 249 22.57 -2.81 -4.39
C THR A 249 22.19 -3.88 -3.38
N GLY A 250 20.88 -4.08 -3.17
CA GLY A 250 20.32 -4.89 -2.09
C GLY A 250 20.35 -4.20 -0.72
N GLU A 251 20.73 -2.93 -0.68
CA GLU A 251 20.77 -2.14 0.56
C GLU A 251 19.37 -1.88 1.09
N VAL A 252 19.20 -2.00 2.41
CA VAL A 252 17.95 -1.74 3.13
C VAL A 252 18.17 -0.71 4.20
N GLU A 253 17.29 0.28 4.24
CA GLU A 253 17.22 1.29 5.31
C GLU A 253 15.82 1.27 5.93
N GLU A 254 15.73 1.56 7.24
CA GLU A 254 14.47 1.50 7.96
C GLU A 254 14.32 2.66 8.96
N TRP A 255 13.09 3.19 9.06
CA TRP A 255 12.68 4.26 9.99
C TRP A 255 11.59 3.73 10.92
N VAL A 256 11.72 4.03 12.21
CA VAL A 256 10.68 3.70 13.20
C VAL A 256 9.50 4.63 13.00
N ASN A 257 8.32 4.07 12.83
CA ASN A 257 7.09 4.83 12.61
C ASN A 257 6.72 5.70 13.82
N PRO A 258 5.93 6.78 13.65
CA PRO A 258 5.57 7.71 14.72
C PRO A 258 4.94 7.04 15.96
N SER A 259 4.18 5.95 15.78
CA SER A 259 3.61 5.19 16.92
C SER A 259 4.46 3.98 17.34
N GLY A 260 5.71 3.88 16.87
CA GLY A 260 6.65 2.82 17.24
C GLY A 260 6.18 1.43 16.83
N SER A 261 6.58 0.40 17.59
CA SER A 261 6.26 -1.01 17.30
C SER A 261 4.76 -1.32 17.32
N GLU A 262 3.96 -0.51 18.00
CA GLU A 262 2.51 -0.68 18.08
C GLU A 262 1.77 -0.11 16.85
N SER A 263 2.48 0.57 15.95
CA SER A 263 1.89 1.21 14.76
C SER A 263 1.19 0.23 13.82
N ARG A 264 1.74 -1.00 13.66
CA ARG A 264 1.22 -2.01 12.74
C ARG A 264 0.81 -1.41 11.40
N PRO A 265 1.73 -0.78 10.67
CA PRO A 265 1.42 -0.08 9.44
C PRO A 265 0.89 -1.06 8.39
N TYR A 266 -0.13 -0.62 7.60
CA TYR A 266 -0.76 -1.55 6.68
C TYR A 266 -0.95 -0.96 5.28
N ALA A 267 -2.02 -0.18 5.04
CA ALA A 267 -2.24 0.44 3.74
C ALA A 267 -1.08 1.37 3.40
N MET A 268 -0.71 1.41 2.12
CA MET A 268 0.42 2.22 1.63
C MET A 268 0.13 2.72 0.22
N ALA A 269 0.53 3.97 -0.04
CA ALA A 269 0.51 4.60 -1.36
C ALA A 269 1.71 5.52 -1.52
N ILE A 270 1.99 5.89 -2.76
CA ILE A 270 3.03 6.87 -3.12
C ILE A 270 2.37 7.95 -3.99
N ASP A 271 2.70 9.22 -3.75
CA ASP A 271 2.21 10.30 -4.58
C ASP A 271 3.21 10.67 -5.71
N ARG A 272 2.79 11.54 -6.63
CA ARG A 272 3.62 11.96 -7.77
C ARG A 272 4.90 12.71 -7.42
N SER A 273 5.12 13.01 -6.15
CA SER A 273 6.36 13.62 -5.62
C SER A 273 7.23 12.61 -4.88
N ASP A 274 6.95 11.31 -5.05
CA ASP A 274 7.57 10.18 -4.35
C ASP A 274 7.43 10.24 -2.82
N ARG A 275 6.48 11.03 -2.26
CA ARG A 275 6.21 11.00 -0.84
C ARG A 275 5.43 9.74 -0.50
N ILE A 276 5.83 9.08 0.57
CA ILE A 276 5.27 7.82 1.00
C ILE A 276 4.14 8.08 1.99
N TRP A 277 2.98 7.48 1.75
CA TRP A 277 1.81 7.58 2.61
C TRP A 277 1.40 6.19 3.10
N PHE A 278 1.10 6.07 4.39
CA PHE A 278 0.63 4.80 4.97
C PHE A 278 -0.30 5.04 6.16
N VAL A 279 -0.97 3.97 6.60
CA VAL A 279 -1.85 4.04 7.77
C VAL A 279 -1.34 3.13 8.88
N GLU A 280 -1.12 3.73 10.06
CA GLU A 280 -0.87 3.00 11.30
C GLU A 280 -2.19 2.45 11.82
N THR A 281 -2.37 1.12 11.72
CA THR A 281 -3.64 0.44 12.07
C THR A 281 -3.64 -0.20 13.45
N GLY A 282 -2.50 -0.22 14.13
CA GLY A 282 -2.36 -0.75 15.49
C GLY A 282 -2.82 0.21 16.59
N VAL A 283 -2.97 1.48 16.28
CA VAL A 283 -3.40 2.54 17.21
C VAL A 283 -4.84 2.95 16.96
N ARG A 284 -5.46 3.57 17.96
CA ARG A 284 -6.85 4.06 17.87
C ARG A 284 -6.92 5.51 18.33
N PRO A 285 -7.51 6.43 17.50
CA PRO A 285 -7.88 6.19 16.09
C PRO A 285 -6.69 5.80 15.22
N ASN A 286 -6.95 5.20 14.04
CA ASN A 286 -5.90 4.96 13.07
C ASN A 286 -5.28 6.28 12.62
N LYS A 287 -3.98 6.27 12.29
CA LYS A 287 -3.26 7.47 11.85
C LYS A 287 -2.83 7.35 10.40
N PHE A 288 -3.15 8.36 9.62
CA PHE A 288 -2.66 8.56 8.27
C PHE A 288 -1.33 9.31 8.35
N VAL A 289 -0.27 8.72 7.83
CA VAL A 289 1.11 9.19 8.01
C VAL A 289 1.74 9.47 6.65
N GLY A 290 2.40 10.63 6.52
CA GLY A 290 3.20 11.03 5.38
C GLY A 290 4.68 11.07 5.72
N PHE A 291 5.50 10.44 4.89
CA PHE A 291 6.97 10.44 4.97
C PHE A 291 7.56 11.02 3.69
N ASP A 292 8.59 11.82 3.85
CA ASP A 292 9.32 12.47 2.77
C ASP A 292 10.69 11.84 2.56
N PRO A 293 10.89 11.06 1.47
CA PRO A 293 12.18 10.42 1.20
C PRO A 293 13.36 11.39 1.01
N THR A 294 13.09 12.66 0.66
CA THR A 294 14.17 13.64 0.43
C THR A 294 14.75 14.19 1.74
N THR A 295 13.91 14.36 2.75
CA THR A 295 14.31 14.84 4.08
C THR A 295 14.44 13.72 5.09
N GLU A 296 13.94 12.53 4.75
CA GLU A 296 13.85 11.35 5.63
C GLU A 296 13.03 11.62 6.91
N GLU A 297 11.99 12.46 6.79
CA GLU A 297 11.16 12.88 7.92
C GLU A 297 9.69 12.48 7.76
N PHE A 298 9.05 12.11 8.87
CA PHE A 298 7.60 11.98 8.97
C PHE A 298 7.00 13.38 9.09
N PHE A 299 6.55 13.95 7.99
CA PHE A 299 6.09 15.34 7.94
C PHE A 299 4.59 15.50 8.23
N SER A 300 3.81 14.43 8.12
CA SER A 300 2.35 14.47 8.35
C SER A 300 1.89 13.30 9.22
N VAL A 301 1.05 13.61 10.21
CA VAL A 301 0.37 12.60 11.05
C VAL A 301 -1.05 13.09 11.33
N THR A 302 -2.06 12.42 10.76
CA THR A 302 -3.47 12.80 10.89
C THR A 302 -4.30 11.63 11.39
N GLU A 303 -5.11 11.84 12.41
CA GLU A 303 -6.06 10.86 12.90
C GLU A 303 -7.26 10.75 11.95
N ILE A 304 -7.71 9.52 11.66
CA ILE A 304 -8.91 9.28 10.87
C ILE A 304 -10.13 9.39 11.80
N ALA A 305 -11.07 10.30 11.49
CA ALA A 305 -12.13 10.71 12.41
C ALA A 305 -13.08 9.57 12.83
N SER A 306 -13.45 8.66 11.91
CA SER A 306 -14.24 7.46 12.22
C SER A 306 -13.51 6.44 13.11
N GLY A 307 -12.21 6.65 13.36
CA GLY A 307 -11.33 5.67 13.97
C GLY A 307 -10.85 4.58 13.00
N ALA A 308 -11.46 4.48 11.82
CA ALA A 308 -11.21 3.57 10.70
C ALA A 308 -11.22 2.07 11.04
N GLY A 309 -10.97 1.65 12.27
CA GLY A 309 -10.80 0.25 12.65
C GLY A 309 -9.59 -0.39 11.98
N SER A 310 -9.54 -0.46 10.65
CA SER A 310 -8.37 -0.85 9.87
C SER A 310 -8.52 -0.39 8.43
N VAL A 311 -7.49 0.28 7.90
CA VAL A 311 -7.33 0.60 6.48
C VAL A 311 -6.33 -0.37 5.88
N ARG A 312 -6.71 -1.10 4.79
CA ARG A 312 -5.92 -2.21 4.27
C ARG A 312 -5.24 -1.96 2.94
N HIS A 313 -5.79 -1.04 2.17
CA HIS A 313 -5.27 -0.62 0.88
C HIS A 313 -5.60 0.85 0.65
N MET A 314 -4.80 1.51 -0.17
CA MET A 314 -4.99 2.89 -0.60
C MET A 314 -4.70 3.01 -2.09
N PHE A 315 -5.44 3.93 -2.74
CA PHE A 315 -5.25 4.30 -4.13
C PHE A 315 -4.93 5.79 -4.21
N TYR A 316 -3.83 6.15 -4.86
CA TYR A 316 -3.50 7.55 -5.16
C TYR A 316 -4.11 7.95 -6.48
N GLU A 317 -4.91 9.00 -6.46
CA GLU A 317 -5.49 9.67 -7.61
C GLU A 317 -4.68 10.91 -7.94
N GLU A 318 -4.01 10.91 -9.08
CA GLU A 318 -3.10 11.98 -9.47
C GLU A 318 -3.86 13.28 -9.79
N ASP A 319 -4.99 13.21 -10.49
CA ASP A 319 -5.76 14.36 -10.96
C ASP A 319 -6.21 15.28 -9.84
N THR A 320 -6.65 14.72 -8.72
CA THR A 320 -7.09 15.48 -7.55
C THR A 320 -6.04 15.57 -6.46
N ASN A 321 -4.88 14.94 -6.65
CA ASN A 321 -3.82 14.80 -5.66
C ASN A 321 -4.36 14.30 -4.31
N SER A 322 -5.13 13.21 -4.37
CA SER A 322 -5.81 12.62 -3.21
C SER A 322 -5.50 11.14 -3.08
N ILE A 323 -5.61 10.62 -1.86
CA ILE A 323 -5.56 9.18 -1.60
C ILE A 323 -6.92 8.70 -1.12
N TRP A 324 -7.43 7.65 -1.77
CA TRP A 324 -8.67 6.99 -1.42
C TRP A 324 -8.42 5.72 -0.61
N PHE A 325 -9.29 5.43 0.35
CA PHE A 325 -9.20 4.25 1.20
C PHE A 325 -10.57 3.73 1.65
N GLY A 326 -10.67 2.43 1.88
CA GLY A 326 -11.82 1.82 2.55
C GLY A 326 -11.45 1.43 3.98
N SER A 327 -12.41 1.46 4.90
CA SER A 327 -12.17 1.22 6.32
C SER A 327 -13.13 0.20 6.95
N ASP A 328 -12.70 -0.43 8.06
CA ASP A 328 -13.56 -1.32 8.86
C ASP A 328 -14.65 -0.54 9.65
N ALA A 329 -14.59 0.80 9.66
CA ALA A 329 -15.69 1.64 10.14
C ALA A 329 -16.86 1.74 9.15
N ASN A 330 -16.82 0.97 8.06
CA ASN A 330 -17.81 0.94 6.98
C ASN A 330 -17.86 2.24 6.17
N THR A 331 -16.67 2.86 5.96
CA THR A 331 -16.56 4.12 5.21
C THR A 331 -15.64 3.97 4.00
N ILE A 332 -15.86 4.81 2.97
CA ILE A 332 -14.88 5.16 1.95
C ILE A 332 -14.35 6.56 2.30
N GLY A 333 -13.04 6.71 2.34
CA GLY A 333 -12.39 7.96 2.70
C GLY A 333 -11.52 8.53 1.58
N GLN A 334 -11.43 9.86 1.55
CA GLN A 334 -10.53 10.64 0.71
C GLN A 334 -9.63 11.49 1.60
N ALA A 335 -8.34 11.36 1.42
CA ALA A 335 -7.31 12.20 2.03
C ALA A 335 -6.75 13.16 0.97
N LYS A 336 -6.97 14.47 1.13
CA LYS A 336 -6.39 15.50 0.26
C LYS A 336 -4.95 15.76 0.66
N LEU A 337 -4.03 15.56 -0.27
CA LEU A 337 -2.61 15.70 0.00
C LEU A 337 -2.13 17.15 -0.14
N PRO A 338 -1.06 17.54 0.57
CA PRO A 338 -0.39 18.81 0.33
C PRO A 338 0.08 18.93 -1.13
N PRO A 339 0.17 20.13 -1.69
CA PRO A 339 0.61 20.33 -3.07
C PRO A 339 1.88 19.51 -3.38
N PRO A 340 1.96 18.90 -4.55
CA PRO A 340 3.16 18.19 -4.95
C PRO A 340 4.31 19.19 -5.12
N ARG A 341 5.53 18.71 -4.91
CA ARG A 341 6.72 19.52 -5.20
C ARG A 341 6.82 19.73 -6.71
N PRO A 342 7.33 20.90 -7.15
CA PRO A 342 7.72 21.05 -8.54
C PRO A 342 8.73 19.96 -8.90
N ARG A 343 8.49 19.23 -10.01
CA ARG A 343 9.52 18.33 -10.54
C ARG A 343 10.72 19.21 -10.92
N THR A 344 11.85 19.00 -10.26
CA THR A 344 13.11 19.51 -10.77
C THR A 344 13.41 18.72 -12.04
N THR A 345 13.16 19.32 -13.20
CA THR A 345 13.65 18.77 -14.47
C THR A 345 15.16 18.85 -14.43
N THR A 346 15.82 17.79 -13.97
CA THR A 346 17.19 17.51 -14.34
C THR A 346 17.13 16.97 -15.76
N ASP A 347 17.36 17.86 -16.72
CA ASP A 347 17.65 17.48 -18.11
C ASP A 347 18.83 16.50 -18.09
N HIS A 348 18.60 15.27 -18.53
CA HIS A 348 19.63 14.28 -18.85
C HIS A 348 19.69 14.06 -20.35
#